data_05d0e1e35ebc3aa5f5da9ab4fca31423
#
_entry.id   05d0e1e35ebc3aa5f5da9ab4fca31423
#
_cell.length_a   1.000
_cell.length_b   1.000
_cell.length_c   1.000
_cell.angle_alpha   90.00
_cell.angle_beta   90.00
_cell.angle_gamma   90.00
#
_symmetry.space_group_name_H-M   'P 1'
#
loop_
_entity.id
_entity.type
_entity.pdbx_description
1 polymer ?
#
loop_
_entity_poly.entity_id
_entity_poly.type
_entity_poly.pdbx_seq_one_letter_code
_entity_poly.pdbx_strand_id
1 'polypeptide(L)'
;MSKYLIKLGQNSKKAHKIIDTKIKNNVLKSFVKLIFKNKNKILLENLKDIRSAKKKSLKKNLVNRLELNNEKLNSIIEAIKTVIKLKDPVNYELSMWTRPNRLKIKKVSIPIGVIGVIYESRPNVTADVSTLCFKSGNCVILRGGSEAYFTNKILANYFRTCLAKHKIDKNFVQFIEKKDRKLVDFMLSKMSRYIDVVIPRGGKNLVKKVQELSNVAVIGHLEGICHTYIDKDANLNMAKKIVKNAKMRNTSICGATET
;
A
#
# COMPACT_ATOMS: atom_id res chain seq x y z
N MET A 1 -15.43 4.61 19.92
CA MET A 1 -14.35 4.81 18.95
C MET A 1 -13.21 3.82 19.16
N SER A 2 -12.63 3.74 20.34
CA SER A 2 -11.56 2.80 20.74
C SER A 2 -11.90 1.33 20.49
N LYS A 3 -13.06 0.86 20.99
CA LYS A 3 -13.54 -0.52 20.81
C LYS A 3 -13.57 -0.97 19.33
N TYR A 4 -13.95 -0.06 18.41
CA TYR A 4 -13.98 -0.37 16.96
C TYR A 4 -12.58 -0.67 16.41
N LEU A 5 -11.60 0.18 16.67
CA LEU A 5 -10.21 -0.01 16.19
C LEU A 5 -9.53 -1.20 16.86
N ILE A 6 -9.72 -1.37 18.17
CA ILE A 6 -9.21 -2.53 18.91
C ILE A 6 -9.74 -3.82 18.30
N LYS A 7 -11.05 -3.89 17.99
CA LYS A 7 -11.65 -5.07 17.32
C LYS A 7 -11.04 -5.33 15.94
N LEU A 8 -10.76 -4.28 15.14
CA LEU A 8 -10.05 -4.44 13.87
C LEU A 8 -8.65 -5.02 14.09
N GLY A 9 -7.90 -4.49 15.05
CA GLY A 9 -6.57 -4.98 15.38
C GLY A 9 -6.57 -6.45 15.84
N GLN A 10 -7.45 -6.79 16.77
CA GLN A 10 -7.64 -8.18 17.24
C GLN A 10 -7.97 -9.13 16.09
N ASN A 11 -8.91 -8.73 15.22
CA ASN A 11 -9.30 -9.53 14.07
C ASN A 11 -8.13 -9.71 13.07
N SER A 12 -7.31 -8.68 12.84
CA SER A 12 -6.13 -8.81 11.98
C SER A 12 -5.07 -9.74 12.57
N LYS A 13 -4.77 -9.62 13.87
CA LYS A 13 -3.83 -10.54 14.55
C LYS A 13 -4.33 -11.99 14.50
N LYS A 14 -5.65 -12.22 14.71
CA LYS A 14 -6.24 -13.56 14.61
C LYS A 14 -6.23 -14.12 13.19
N ALA A 15 -6.42 -13.26 12.17
CA ALA A 15 -6.41 -13.65 10.76
C ALA A 15 -5.00 -13.98 10.25
N HIS A 16 -3.97 -13.38 10.86
CA HIS A 16 -2.59 -13.51 10.41
C HIS A 16 -2.10 -14.96 10.53
N LYS A 17 -1.75 -15.53 9.38
CA LYS A 17 -1.17 -16.88 9.26
C LYS A 17 -0.38 -16.99 7.97
N ILE A 18 0.54 -17.94 7.91
CA ILE A 18 1.26 -18.26 6.68
C ILE A 18 0.27 -18.92 5.68
N ILE A 19 0.25 -18.40 4.48
CA ILE A 19 -0.61 -18.86 3.38
C ILE A 19 0.29 -19.34 2.25
N ASP A 20 -0.08 -20.47 1.66
CA ASP A 20 0.61 -21.04 0.51
C ASP A 20 0.62 -20.07 -0.69
N THR A 21 1.75 -20.03 -1.42
CA THR A 21 1.97 -19.16 -2.58
C THR A 21 0.92 -19.35 -3.68
N LYS A 22 0.51 -20.60 -3.94
CA LYS A 22 -0.52 -20.92 -4.95
C LYS A 22 -1.87 -20.31 -4.56
N ILE A 23 -2.22 -20.38 -3.27
CA ILE A 23 -3.46 -19.79 -2.74
C ILE A 23 -3.39 -18.26 -2.85
N LYS A 24 -2.28 -17.64 -2.42
CA LYS A 24 -2.06 -16.19 -2.57
C LYS A 24 -2.26 -15.75 -4.02
N ASN A 25 -1.60 -16.42 -4.96
CA ASN A 25 -1.71 -16.10 -6.38
C ASN A 25 -3.13 -16.29 -6.92
N ASN A 26 -3.88 -17.30 -6.48
CA ASN A 26 -5.27 -17.50 -6.89
C ASN A 26 -6.20 -16.41 -6.37
N VAL A 27 -6.01 -15.94 -5.13
CA VAL A 27 -6.74 -14.76 -4.59
C VAL A 27 -6.47 -13.54 -5.46
N LEU A 28 -5.20 -13.24 -5.76
CA LEU A 28 -4.83 -12.09 -6.58
C LEU A 28 -5.37 -12.19 -8.02
N LYS A 29 -5.32 -13.37 -8.63
CA LYS A 29 -5.96 -13.61 -9.95
C LYS A 29 -7.48 -13.37 -9.90
N SER A 30 -8.13 -13.78 -8.82
CA SER A 30 -9.55 -13.53 -8.61
C SER A 30 -9.85 -12.04 -8.44
N PHE A 31 -8.98 -11.30 -7.75
CA PHE A 31 -9.09 -9.85 -7.58
C PHE A 31 -8.95 -9.12 -8.93
N VAL A 32 -7.96 -9.48 -9.75
CA VAL A 32 -7.83 -8.98 -11.14
C VAL A 32 -9.13 -9.18 -11.92
N LYS A 33 -9.68 -10.41 -11.92
CA LYS A 33 -10.93 -10.73 -12.61
C LYS A 33 -12.10 -9.90 -12.09
N LEU A 34 -12.18 -9.70 -10.78
CA LEU A 34 -13.27 -8.96 -10.15
C LEU A 34 -13.22 -7.46 -10.49
N ILE A 35 -12.01 -6.84 -10.46
CA ILE A 35 -11.81 -5.45 -10.92
C ILE A 35 -12.20 -5.33 -12.38
N PHE A 36 -11.69 -6.22 -13.24
CA PHE A 36 -11.97 -6.17 -14.69
C PHE A 36 -13.47 -6.23 -14.99
N LYS A 37 -14.18 -7.19 -14.37
CA LYS A 37 -15.63 -7.38 -14.55
C LYS A 37 -16.44 -6.18 -14.05
N ASN A 38 -15.95 -5.45 -13.05
CA ASN A 38 -16.71 -4.40 -12.36
C ASN A 38 -16.13 -2.99 -12.58
N LYS A 39 -15.39 -2.75 -13.67
CA LYS A 39 -14.80 -1.43 -13.96
C LYS A 39 -15.82 -0.29 -13.86
N ASN A 40 -16.96 -0.44 -14.53
CA ASN A 40 -18.01 0.58 -14.53
C ASN A 40 -18.51 0.91 -13.11
N LYS A 41 -18.67 -0.10 -12.26
CA LYS A 41 -19.08 0.11 -10.87
C LYS A 41 -18.02 0.85 -10.06
N ILE A 42 -16.74 0.53 -10.26
CA ILE A 42 -15.62 1.25 -9.62
C ILE A 42 -15.61 2.70 -10.08
N LEU A 43 -15.77 2.96 -11.36
CA LEU A 43 -15.81 4.31 -11.93
C LEU A 43 -17.00 5.11 -11.40
N LEU A 44 -18.19 4.51 -11.24
CA LEU A 44 -19.33 5.15 -10.61
C LEU A 44 -19.08 5.54 -9.15
N GLU A 45 -18.44 4.67 -8.35
CA GLU A 45 -18.04 5.02 -6.99
C GLU A 45 -16.98 6.13 -6.98
N ASN A 46 -16.05 6.12 -7.93
CA ASN A 46 -15.06 7.18 -8.08
C ASN A 46 -15.69 8.53 -8.45
N LEU A 47 -16.72 8.55 -9.29
CA LEU A 47 -17.47 9.77 -9.59
C LEU A 47 -18.11 10.39 -8.34
N LYS A 48 -18.55 9.59 -7.36
CA LYS A 48 -19.05 10.11 -6.07
C LYS A 48 -17.96 10.83 -5.31
N ASP A 49 -16.74 10.28 -5.27
CA ASP A 49 -15.57 10.91 -4.66
C ASP A 49 -15.23 12.24 -5.34
N ILE A 50 -15.19 12.27 -6.67
CA ILE A 50 -14.90 13.47 -7.47
C ILE A 50 -15.95 14.54 -7.23
N ARG A 51 -17.25 14.20 -7.25
CA ARG A 51 -18.34 15.14 -6.96
C ARG A 51 -18.23 15.74 -5.54
N SER A 52 -17.92 14.89 -4.55
CA SER A 52 -17.69 15.33 -3.18
C SER A 52 -16.48 16.25 -3.06
N ALA A 53 -15.38 15.94 -3.76
CA ALA A 53 -14.18 16.75 -3.79
C ALA A 53 -14.42 18.13 -4.41
N LYS A 54 -15.15 18.20 -5.54
CA LYS A 54 -15.54 19.45 -6.19
C LYS A 54 -16.44 20.31 -5.31
N LYS A 55 -17.46 19.72 -4.63
CA LYS A 55 -18.32 20.43 -3.68
C LYS A 55 -17.55 21.04 -2.51
N LYS A 56 -16.42 20.44 -2.11
CA LYS A 56 -15.54 20.95 -1.04
C LYS A 56 -14.44 21.87 -1.54
N SER A 57 -14.49 22.30 -2.80
CA SER A 57 -13.52 23.20 -3.44
C SER A 57 -12.06 22.72 -3.26
N LEU A 58 -11.84 21.40 -3.35
CA LEU A 58 -10.48 20.85 -3.28
C LEU A 58 -9.64 21.37 -4.47
N LYS A 59 -8.35 21.60 -4.23
CA LYS A 59 -7.41 22.05 -5.27
C LYS A 59 -7.42 21.10 -6.46
N LYS A 60 -7.37 21.65 -7.68
CA LYS A 60 -7.44 20.90 -8.95
C LYS A 60 -6.46 19.73 -9.03
N ASN A 61 -5.23 19.90 -8.53
CA ASN A 61 -4.22 18.84 -8.49
C ASN A 61 -4.63 17.66 -7.59
N LEU A 62 -5.37 17.88 -6.50
CA LEU A 62 -5.90 16.80 -5.65
C LEU A 62 -7.07 16.08 -6.33
N VAL A 63 -7.95 16.81 -7.01
CA VAL A 63 -9.05 16.22 -7.78
C VAL A 63 -8.49 15.32 -8.90
N ASN A 64 -7.48 15.79 -9.65
CA ASN A 64 -6.83 14.99 -10.70
C ASN A 64 -6.18 13.70 -10.17
N ARG A 65 -5.69 13.71 -8.91
CA ARG A 65 -5.15 12.50 -8.26
C ARG A 65 -6.23 11.50 -7.87
N LEU A 66 -7.45 11.97 -7.60
CA LEU A 66 -8.59 11.12 -7.25
C LEU A 66 -9.18 10.41 -8.47
N GLU A 67 -9.09 11.05 -9.63
CA GLU A 67 -9.75 10.59 -10.85
C GLU A 67 -9.20 9.27 -11.33
N LEU A 68 -10.10 8.29 -11.48
CA LEU A 68 -9.87 7.02 -12.18
C LEU A 68 -10.55 7.06 -13.54
N ASN A 69 -9.88 6.45 -14.51
CA ASN A 69 -10.41 6.14 -15.82
C ASN A 69 -10.08 4.68 -16.18
N ASN A 70 -10.48 4.23 -17.35
CA ASN A 70 -10.21 2.87 -17.78
C ASN A 70 -8.72 2.55 -17.89
N GLU A 71 -7.89 3.51 -18.31
CA GLU A 71 -6.43 3.34 -18.41
C GLU A 71 -5.81 3.14 -17.04
N LYS A 72 -6.17 3.98 -16.04
CA LYS A 72 -5.70 3.85 -14.67
C LYS A 72 -6.16 2.53 -14.03
N LEU A 73 -7.39 2.08 -14.31
CA LEU A 73 -7.86 0.77 -13.85
C LEU A 73 -7.09 -0.38 -14.51
N ASN A 74 -6.76 -0.27 -15.79
CA ASN A 74 -5.90 -1.24 -16.46
C ASN A 74 -4.49 -1.25 -15.85
N SER A 75 -3.92 -0.08 -15.53
CA SER A 75 -2.63 0.02 -14.86
C SER A 75 -2.63 -0.66 -13.49
N ILE A 76 -3.72 -0.52 -12.71
CA ILE A 76 -3.89 -1.25 -11.44
C ILE A 76 -3.91 -2.77 -11.70
N ILE A 77 -4.64 -3.23 -12.69
CA ILE A 77 -4.70 -4.65 -13.06
C ILE A 77 -3.31 -5.19 -13.43
N GLU A 78 -2.55 -4.47 -14.26
CA GLU A 78 -1.19 -4.88 -14.66
C GLU A 78 -0.22 -4.86 -13.48
N ALA A 79 -0.32 -3.89 -12.58
CA ALA A 79 0.47 -3.88 -11.35
C ALA A 79 0.20 -5.13 -10.49
N ILE A 80 -1.07 -5.52 -10.31
CA ILE A 80 -1.42 -6.75 -9.59
C ILE A 80 -0.86 -7.99 -10.31
N LYS A 81 -0.97 -8.06 -11.63
CA LYS A 81 -0.39 -9.17 -12.44
C LYS A 81 1.13 -9.26 -12.27
N THR A 82 1.81 -8.13 -12.20
CA THR A 82 3.25 -8.07 -11.93
C THR A 82 3.57 -8.65 -10.56
N VAL A 83 2.82 -8.28 -9.51
CA VAL A 83 3.02 -8.83 -8.16
C VAL A 83 2.75 -10.34 -8.11
N ILE A 84 1.79 -10.86 -8.88
CA ILE A 84 1.54 -12.31 -8.97
C ILE A 84 2.79 -13.06 -9.46
N LYS A 85 3.54 -12.47 -10.41
CA LYS A 85 4.76 -13.09 -11.00
C LYS A 85 5.96 -13.04 -10.07
N LEU A 86 5.99 -12.14 -9.08
CA LEU A 86 7.09 -12.06 -8.12
C LEU A 86 7.21 -13.35 -7.31
N LYS A 87 8.44 -13.73 -6.96
CA LYS A 87 8.71 -14.79 -5.99
C LYS A 87 8.03 -14.46 -4.67
N ASP A 88 7.55 -15.48 -3.98
CA ASP A 88 7.01 -15.29 -2.64
C ASP A 88 8.15 -14.96 -1.68
N PRO A 89 8.10 -13.84 -0.97
CA PRO A 89 9.16 -13.47 -0.05
C PRO A 89 9.09 -14.23 1.29
N VAL A 90 8.01 -14.98 1.55
CA VAL A 90 7.82 -15.70 2.82
C VAL A 90 8.55 -17.04 2.79
N ASN A 91 9.25 -17.36 3.87
CA ASN A 91 10.06 -18.57 4.02
C ASN A 91 11.19 -18.70 2.98
N TYR A 92 11.63 -17.57 2.42
CA TYR A 92 12.77 -17.55 1.51
C TYR A 92 14.07 -17.70 2.33
N GLU A 93 14.91 -18.66 1.96
CA GLU A 93 16.21 -18.86 2.58
C GLU A 93 17.18 -17.77 2.13
N LEU A 94 17.58 -16.91 3.05
CA LEU A 94 18.49 -15.79 2.80
C LEU A 94 19.95 -16.24 2.89
N SER A 95 20.26 -17.13 3.83
CA SER A 95 21.57 -17.74 4.01
C SER A 95 21.48 -19.01 4.85
N MET A 96 22.46 -19.90 4.70
CA MET A 96 22.61 -21.09 5.50
C MET A 96 24.10 -21.31 5.80
N TRP A 97 24.43 -21.72 7.04
CA TRP A 97 25.79 -22.07 7.44
C TRP A 97 25.79 -23.18 8.49
N THR A 98 26.92 -23.89 8.59
CA THR A 98 27.11 -24.94 9.58
C THR A 98 28.20 -24.51 10.56
N ARG A 99 27.94 -24.64 11.85
CA ARG A 99 28.91 -24.37 12.91
C ARG A 99 29.88 -25.56 13.08
N PRO A 100 31.06 -25.37 13.76
CA PRO A 100 32.01 -26.45 14.02
C PRO A 100 31.38 -27.67 14.72
N ASN A 101 30.40 -27.45 15.60
CA ASN A 101 29.63 -28.49 16.29
C ASN A 101 28.54 -29.14 15.39
N ARG A 102 28.59 -28.93 14.07
CA ARG A 102 27.64 -29.44 13.06
C ARG A 102 26.22 -28.88 13.14
N LEU A 103 25.96 -27.88 13.98
CA LEU A 103 24.67 -27.19 14.00
C LEU A 103 24.44 -26.44 12.67
N LYS A 104 23.38 -26.79 11.97
CA LYS A 104 22.95 -26.10 10.74
C LYS A 104 22.02 -24.94 11.09
N ILE A 105 22.40 -23.74 10.67
CA ILE A 105 21.62 -22.53 10.91
C ILE A 105 21.12 -22.00 9.56
N LYS A 106 19.82 -21.69 9.49
CA LYS A 106 19.18 -21.08 8.32
C LYS A 106 18.58 -19.73 8.72
N LYS A 107 18.90 -18.70 7.94
CA LYS A 107 18.22 -17.39 8.01
C LYS A 107 17.11 -17.39 6.98
N VAL A 108 15.86 -17.26 7.42
CA VAL A 108 14.67 -17.26 6.57
C VAL A 108 13.88 -15.96 6.75
N SER A 109 13.25 -15.50 5.68
CA SER A 109 12.35 -14.34 5.72
C SER A 109 10.97 -14.73 6.26
N ILE A 110 10.39 -13.86 7.08
CA ILE A 110 9.04 -14.03 7.65
C ILE A 110 8.21 -12.77 7.40
N PRO A 111 6.87 -12.85 7.45
CA PRO A 111 6.02 -11.67 7.42
C PRO A 111 6.30 -10.75 8.63
N ILE A 112 6.12 -9.46 8.44
CA ILE A 112 6.19 -8.45 9.54
C ILE A 112 5.04 -8.68 10.54
N GLY A 113 3.84 -8.99 10.01
CA GLY A 113 2.65 -9.18 10.81
C GLY A 113 1.46 -8.35 10.32
N VAL A 114 1.00 -7.40 11.14
CA VAL A 114 -0.09 -6.49 10.81
C VAL A 114 0.48 -5.11 10.47
N ILE A 115 0.26 -4.64 9.26
CA ILE A 115 0.72 -3.35 8.77
C ILE A 115 -0.43 -2.36 8.78
N GLY A 116 -0.23 -1.20 9.40
CA GLY A 116 -1.14 -0.07 9.28
C GLY A 116 -0.72 0.83 8.12
N VAL A 117 -1.60 1.13 7.17
CA VAL A 117 -1.27 2.04 6.07
C VAL A 117 -2.21 3.23 6.07
N ILE A 118 -1.62 4.43 6.21
CA ILE A 118 -2.35 5.70 6.22
C ILE A 118 -1.99 6.46 4.95
N TYR A 119 -2.98 6.73 4.08
CA TYR A 119 -2.72 7.31 2.77
C TYR A 119 -3.76 8.34 2.37
N GLU A 120 -3.33 9.29 1.52
CA GLU A 120 -4.12 10.41 1.02
C GLU A 120 -4.51 10.20 -0.45
N SER A 121 -5.65 10.75 -0.85
CA SER A 121 -6.10 11.06 -2.23
C SER A 121 -5.57 10.19 -3.38
N ARG A 122 -5.42 8.88 -3.16
CA ARG A 122 -4.88 7.95 -4.16
C ARG A 122 -5.63 6.62 -4.12
N PRO A 123 -6.72 6.48 -4.88
CA PRO A 123 -7.56 5.28 -4.82
C PRO A 123 -6.84 3.99 -5.24
N ASN A 124 -5.84 4.06 -6.13
CA ASN A 124 -5.03 2.90 -6.51
C ASN A 124 -4.27 2.28 -5.33
N VAL A 125 -3.88 3.08 -4.33
CA VAL A 125 -3.11 2.62 -3.16
C VAL A 125 -3.83 1.50 -2.40
N THR A 126 -5.17 1.54 -2.34
CA THR A 126 -5.96 0.47 -1.72
C THR A 126 -5.69 -0.88 -2.37
N ALA A 127 -5.71 -0.94 -3.70
CA ALA A 127 -5.45 -2.18 -4.44
C ALA A 127 -3.98 -2.60 -4.34
N ASP A 128 -3.06 -1.66 -4.53
CA ASP A 128 -1.60 -1.91 -4.50
C ASP A 128 -1.17 -2.45 -3.14
N VAL A 129 -1.54 -1.76 -2.06
CA VAL A 129 -1.15 -2.13 -0.69
C VAL A 129 -1.79 -3.44 -0.25
N SER A 130 -3.10 -3.65 -0.54
CA SER A 130 -3.75 -4.92 -0.25
C SER A 130 -3.05 -6.09 -0.94
N THR A 131 -2.64 -5.90 -2.20
CA THR A 131 -1.95 -6.90 -3.00
C THR A 131 -0.56 -7.21 -2.45
N LEU A 132 0.24 -6.17 -2.19
CA LEU A 132 1.62 -6.31 -1.69
C LEU A 132 1.66 -6.92 -0.29
N CYS A 133 0.84 -6.41 0.64
CA CYS A 133 0.76 -6.95 2.00
C CYS A 133 0.33 -8.42 1.97
N PHE A 134 -0.71 -8.75 1.22
CA PHE A 134 -1.18 -10.13 1.14
C PHE A 134 -0.15 -11.06 0.47
N LYS A 135 0.51 -10.65 -0.62
CA LYS A 135 1.57 -11.43 -1.28
C LYS A 135 2.73 -11.69 -0.33
N SER A 136 3.12 -10.72 0.49
CA SER A 136 4.18 -10.85 1.49
C SER A 136 3.73 -11.45 2.82
N GLY A 137 2.50 -12.00 2.90
CA GLY A 137 1.99 -12.71 4.07
C GLY A 137 1.54 -11.79 5.22
N ASN A 138 1.45 -10.49 5.01
CA ASN A 138 1.08 -9.52 6.02
C ASN A 138 -0.41 -9.20 6.00
N CYS A 139 -1.03 -9.08 7.17
CA CYS A 139 -2.33 -8.43 7.29
C CYS A 139 -2.19 -6.92 7.15
N VAL A 140 -3.24 -6.25 6.67
CA VAL A 140 -3.23 -4.80 6.54
C VAL A 140 -4.50 -4.13 7.05
N ILE A 141 -4.33 -3.02 7.78
CA ILE A 141 -5.39 -2.11 8.19
C ILE A 141 -5.22 -0.81 7.41
N LEU A 142 -6.15 -0.57 6.49
CA LEU A 142 -6.13 0.55 5.56
C LEU A 142 -6.89 1.75 6.12
N ARG A 143 -6.22 2.92 6.16
CA ARG A 143 -6.82 4.21 6.49
C ARG A 143 -6.61 5.18 5.34
N GLY A 144 -7.50 5.12 4.35
CA GLY A 144 -7.51 6.05 3.23
C GLY A 144 -8.07 7.42 3.58
N GLY A 145 -7.66 8.45 2.82
CA GLY A 145 -8.24 9.78 2.91
C GLY A 145 -9.75 9.79 2.66
N SER A 146 -10.44 10.74 3.28
CA SER A 146 -11.90 10.88 3.15
C SER A 146 -12.35 11.26 1.75
N GLU A 147 -11.43 11.78 0.97
CA GLU A 147 -11.63 12.26 -0.41
C GLU A 147 -11.85 11.11 -1.40
N ALA A 148 -11.24 9.94 -1.14
CA ALA A 148 -11.32 8.74 -1.98
C ALA A 148 -12.13 7.61 -1.30
N TYR A 149 -13.04 7.96 -0.41
CA TYR A 149 -13.71 6.99 0.48
C TYR A 149 -14.47 5.91 -0.29
N PHE A 150 -15.30 6.29 -1.26
CA PHE A 150 -16.15 5.33 -1.96
C PHE A 150 -15.32 4.38 -2.83
N THR A 151 -14.31 4.91 -3.52
CA THR A 151 -13.40 4.09 -4.33
C THR A 151 -12.56 3.16 -3.47
N ASN A 152 -12.00 3.65 -2.37
CA ASN A 152 -11.21 2.83 -1.45
C ASN A 152 -12.07 1.71 -0.84
N LYS A 153 -13.30 2.02 -0.44
CA LYS A 153 -14.24 1.05 0.15
C LYS A 153 -14.58 -0.08 -0.83
N ILE A 154 -14.91 0.25 -2.08
CA ILE A 154 -15.27 -0.78 -3.07
C ILE A 154 -14.07 -1.68 -3.40
N LEU A 155 -12.86 -1.13 -3.56
CA LEU A 155 -11.65 -1.91 -3.84
C LEU A 155 -11.29 -2.83 -2.66
N ALA A 156 -11.32 -2.32 -1.42
CA ALA A 156 -11.10 -3.12 -0.23
C ALA A 156 -12.12 -4.25 -0.10
N ASN A 157 -13.40 -3.96 -0.34
CA ASN A 157 -14.46 -4.96 -0.30
C ASN A 157 -14.28 -6.03 -1.37
N TYR A 158 -13.86 -5.67 -2.58
CA TYR A 158 -13.56 -6.66 -3.62
C TYR A 158 -12.42 -7.57 -3.24
N PHE A 159 -11.36 -7.03 -2.63
CA PHE A 159 -10.27 -7.87 -2.13
C PHE A 159 -10.76 -8.84 -1.05
N ARG A 160 -11.55 -8.36 -0.07
CA ARG A 160 -12.16 -9.17 1.00
C ARG A 160 -13.08 -10.26 0.45
N THR A 161 -13.84 -9.97 -0.61
CA THR A 161 -14.67 -10.98 -1.32
C THR A 161 -13.79 -12.06 -1.93
N CYS A 162 -12.64 -11.70 -2.52
CA CYS A 162 -11.70 -12.68 -3.07
C CYS A 162 -11.07 -13.54 -1.98
N LEU A 163 -10.71 -12.98 -0.83
CA LEU A 163 -10.23 -13.75 0.32
C LEU A 163 -11.26 -14.80 0.74
N ALA A 164 -12.51 -14.37 0.98
CA ALA A 164 -13.59 -15.26 1.39
C ALA A 164 -13.85 -16.38 0.37
N LYS A 165 -13.83 -16.07 -0.94
CA LYS A 165 -13.97 -17.06 -2.02
C LYS A 165 -12.93 -18.18 -1.93
N HIS A 166 -11.73 -17.86 -1.48
CA HIS A 166 -10.63 -18.83 -1.31
C HIS A 166 -10.49 -19.34 0.13
N LYS A 167 -11.53 -19.22 0.95
CA LYS A 167 -11.58 -19.66 2.36
C LYS A 167 -10.47 -19.05 3.23
N ILE A 168 -10.03 -17.83 2.89
CA ILE A 168 -9.12 -17.03 3.69
C ILE A 168 -9.93 -16.01 4.49
N ASP A 169 -9.50 -15.77 5.74
CA ASP A 169 -10.17 -14.78 6.59
C ASP A 169 -10.12 -13.39 5.93
N LYS A 170 -11.29 -12.80 5.71
CA LYS A 170 -11.43 -11.45 5.15
C LYS A 170 -10.73 -10.36 5.97
N ASN A 171 -10.40 -10.64 7.23
CA ASN A 171 -9.71 -9.72 8.12
C ASN A 171 -8.19 -9.60 7.83
N PHE A 172 -7.66 -10.36 6.86
CA PHE A 172 -6.34 -10.09 6.28
C PHE A 172 -6.23 -8.68 5.70
N VAL A 173 -7.32 -8.18 5.12
CA VAL A 173 -7.40 -6.81 4.62
C VAL A 173 -8.60 -6.13 5.27
N GLN A 174 -8.35 -5.10 6.05
CA GLN A 174 -9.38 -4.30 6.69
C GLN A 174 -9.30 -2.85 6.25
N PHE A 175 -10.45 -2.22 6.10
CA PHE A 175 -10.59 -0.82 5.75
C PHE A 175 -11.33 -0.08 6.86
N ILE A 176 -10.76 1.02 7.35
CA ILE A 176 -11.39 1.88 8.35
C ILE A 176 -12.45 2.74 7.66
N GLU A 177 -13.72 2.36 7.82
CA GLU A 177 -14.85 3.03 7.18
C GLU A 177 -15.21 4.38 7.78
N LYS A 178 -14.85 4.62 9.03
CA LYS A 178 -15.14 5.88 9.73
C LYS A 178 -14.17 6.98 9.28
N LYS A 179 -14.71 8.17 8.96
CA LYS A 179 -13.94 9.31 8.40
C LYS A 179 -13.24 10.17 9.44
N ASP A 180 -13.47 9.94 10.74
CA ASP A 180 -12.91 10.74 11.83
C ASP A 180 -11.37 10.68 11.85
N ARG A 181 -10.74 11.85 11.90
CA ARG A 181 -9.27 11.99 11.97
C ARG A 181 -8.70 11.51 13.30
N LYS A 182 -9.45 11.60 14.40
CA LYS A 182 -9.04 11.08 15.72
C LYS A 182 -8.76 9.57 15.71
N LEU A 183 -9.30 8.83 14.74
CA LEU A 183 -8.99 7.42 14.56
C LEU A 183 -7.53 7.19 14.14
N VAL A 184 -6.94 8.11 13.38
CA VAL A 184 -5.52 8.07 13.03
C VAL A 184 -4.67 8.22 14.28
N ASP A 185 -4.97 9.22 15.11
CA ASP A 185 -4.23 9.48 16.34
C ASP A 185 -4.33 8.28 17.31
N PHE A 186 -5.52 7.67 17.42
CA PHE A 186 -5.70 6.45 18.21
C PHE A 186 -4.91 5.26 17.62
N MET A 187 -4.94 5.10 16.29
CA MET A 187 -4.21 4.04 15.59
C MET A 187 -2.71 4.14 15.86
N LEU A 188 -2.16 5.35 15.84
CA LEU A 188 -0.73 5.60 16.07
C LEU A 188 -0.34 5.44 17.55
N SER A 189 -1.13 5.97 18.48
CA SER A 189 -0.73 6.06 19.88
C SER A 189 -1.16 4.88 20.77
N LYS A 190 -2.21 4.12 20.36
CA LYS A 190 -2.86 3.11 21.25
C LYS A 190 -2.96 1.71 20.64
N MET A 191 -2.46 1.49 19.41
CA MET A 191 -2.60 0.20 18.73
C MET A 191 -1.29 -0.58 18.57
N SER A 192 -0.23 -0.24 19.29
CA SER A 192 1.07 -0.93 19.23
C SER A 192 1.01 -2.44 19.55
N ARG A 193 0.01 -2.89 20.32
CA ARG A 193 -0.25 -4.32 20.55
C ARG A 193 -0.84 -5.06 19.34
N TYR A 194 -1.39 -4.33 18.35
CA TYR A 194 -2.15 -4.89 17.24
C TYR A 194 -1.55 -4.58 15.87
N ILE A 195 -0.75 -3.54 15.77
CA ILE A 195 -0.08 -3.10 14.53
C ILE A 195 1.41 -3.15 14.78
N ASP A 196 2.11 -3.86 13.90
CA ASP A 196 3.56 -4.07 14.03
C ASP A 196 4.35 -2.94 13.36
N VAL A 197 3.82 -2.39 12.24
CA VAL A 197 4.44 -1.29 11.51
C VAL A 197 3.36 -0.38 10.92
N VAL A 198 3.61 0.93 10.90
CA VAL A 198 2.80 1.92 10.19
C VAL A 198 3.56 2.48 8.99
N ILE A 199 2.89 2.56 7.85
CA ILE A 199 3.45 3.15 6.62
C ILE A 199 2.57 4.35 6.21
N PRO A 200 3.02 5.59 6.39
CA PRO A 200 2.35 6.76 5.86
C PRO A 200 2.64 6.94 4.37
N ARG A 201 1.61 7.26 3.58
CA ARG A 201 1.69 7.55 2.15
C ARG A 201 0.93 8.83 1.81
N GLY A 202 1.56 9.96 1.91
CA GLY A 202 0.93 11.27 1.69
C GLY A 202 1.94 12.39 1.69
N GLY A 203 1.45 13.63 1.89
CA GLY A 203 2.29 14.80 1.98
C GLY A 203 3.14 14.85 3.25
N LYS A 204 4.13 15.76 3.25
CA LYS A 204 5.09 15.99 4.36
C LYS A 204 4.39 16.10 5.73
N ASN A 205 3.28 16.84 5.79
CA ASN A 205 2.54 17.03 7.04
C ASN A 205 1.96 15.72 7.62
N LEU A 206 1.46 14.82 6.75
CA LEU A 206 1.00 13.52 7.22
C LEU A 206 2.15 12.67 7.76
N VAL A 207 3.24 12.59 7.01
CA VAL A 207 4.41 11.78 7.39
C VAL A 207 5.00 12.29 8.70
N LYS A 208 5.21 13.62 8.84
CA LYS A 208 5.68 14.26 10.06
C LYS A 208 4.77 13.93 11.24
N LYS A 209 3.45 14.13 11.09
CA LYS A 209 2.46 13.79 12.14
C LYS A 209 2.55 12.33 12.56
N VAL A 210 2.70 11.40 11.61
CA VAL A 210 2.82 9.98 11.91
C VAL A 210 4.09 9.69 12.68
N GLN A 211 5.22 10.26 12.30
CA GLN A 211 6.50 10.07 12.99
C GLN A 211 6.47 10.62 14.43
N GLU A 212 5.84 11.78 14.64
CA GLU A 212 5.77 12.43 15.95
C GLU A 212 4.81 11.74 16.92
N LEU A 213 3.69 11.20 16.44
CA LEU A 213 2.63 10.65 17.29
C LEU A 213 2.67 9.12 17.44
N SER A 214 3.50 8.43 16.68
CA SER A 214 3.43 6.98 16.63
C SER A 214 4.21 6.30 17.74
N ASN A 215 3.50 5.49 18.53
CA ASN A 215 4.08 4.49 19.43
C ASN A 215 4.26 3.12 18.73
N VAL A 216 4.00 3.07 17.43
CA VAL A 216 4.23 1.91 16.55
C VAL A 216 5.43 2.23 15.66
N ALA A 217 6.24 1.24 15.31
CA ALA A 217 7.33 1.44 14.36
C ALA A 217 6.81 2.05 13.03
N VAL A 218 7.53 3.04 12.48
CA VAL A 218 7.13 3.76 11.27
C VAL A 218 8.15 3.53 10.17
N ILE A 219 7.69 3.10 9.01
CA ILE A 219 8.47 3.10 7.77
C ILE A 219 7.94 4.22 6.88
N GLY A 220 8.65 5.32 6.83
CA GLY A 220 8.26 6.49 6.04
C GLY A 220 9.45 7.43 5.81
N HIS A 221 9.31 8.29 4.81
CA HIS A 221 10.28 9.34 4.53
C HIS A 221 9.59 10.70 4.43
N LEU A 222 10.25 11.75 4.88
CA LEU A 222 9.74 13.12 4.82
C LEU A 222 9.98 13.75 3.43
N GLU A 223 11.19 13.58 2.92
CA GLU A 223 11.64 14.15 1.65
C GLU A 223 12.51 13.14 0.90
N GLY A 224 12.42 13.17 -0.43
CA GLY A 224 13.35 12.47 -1.29
C GLY A 224 14.32 13.48 -1.87
N ILE A 225 15.61 13.31 -1.63
CA ILE A 225 16.68 14.09 -2.24
C ILE A 225 17.38 13.15 -3.23
N CYS A 226 17.09 13.34 -4.52
CA CYS A 226 17.61 12.47 -5.56
C CYS A 226 18.78 13.14 -6.27
N HIS A 227 19.88 12.40 -6.42
CA HIS A 227 21.09 12.87 -7.08
C HIS A 227 21.32 12.06 -8.35
N THR A 228 21.84 12.70 -9.40
CA THR A 228 22.33 12.03 -10.61
C THR A 228 23.82 12.29 -10.74
N TYR A 229 24.62 11.29 -10.44
CA TYR A 229 26.06 11.35 -10.63
C TYR A 229 26.42 11.00 -12.07
N ILE A 230 27.23 11.84 -12.74
CA ILE A 230 27.77 11.60 -14.08
C ILE A 230 29.24 11.33 -13.94
N ASP A 231 29.63 10.07 -14.15
CA ASP A 231 31.00 9.66 -14.11
C ASP A 231 31.81 10.25 -15.29
N LYS A 232 33.14 10.42 -15.13
CA LYS A 232 34.02 10.93 -16.16
C LYS A 232 34.01 10.10 -17.45
N ASP A 233 33.79 8.79 -17.32
CA ASP A 233 33.76 7.84 -18.44
C ASP A 233 32.34 7.63 -19.01
N ALA A 234 31.36 8.41 -18.55
CA ALA A 234 29.98 8.30 -19.01
C ALA A 234 29.80 8.81 -20.45
N ASN A 235 28.88 8.17 -21.19
CA ASN A 235 28.44 8.71 -22.48
C ASN A 235 27.61 9.99 -22.26
N LEU A 236 28.20 11.14 -22.61
CA LEU A 236 27.59 12.46 -22.38
C LEU A 236 26.23 12.65 -23.07
N ASN A 237 26.04 12.08 -24.26
CA ASN A 237 24.75 12.18 -24.98
C ASN A 237 23.63 11.40 -24.28
N MET A 238 23.95 10.23 -23.74
CA MET A 238 23.02 9.45 -22.91
C MET A 238 22.77 10.16 -21.58
N ALA A 239 23.82 10.63 -20.89
CA ALA A 239 23.73 11.35 -19.63
C ALA A 239 22.82 12.58 -19.73
N LYS A 240 22.99 13.42 -20.78
CA LYS A 240 22.10 14.57 -21.04
C LYS A 240 20.62 14.17 -21.14
N LYS A 241 20.30 13.08 -21.84
CA LYS A 241 18.92 12.59 -21.98
C LYS A 241 18.36 12.12 -20.64
N ILE A 242 19.15 11.39 -19.85
CA ILE A 242 18.75 10.88 -18.53
C ILE A 242 18.50 12.04 -17.57
N VAL A 243 19.45 12.96 -17.43
CA VAL A 243 19.35 14.12 -16.52
C VAL A 243 18.14 15.00 -16.90
N LYS A 244 17.98 15.33 -18.18
CA LYS A 244 16.83 16.09 -18.66
C LYS A 244 15.49 15.40 -18.29
N ASN A 245 15.39 14.10 -18.52
CA ASN A 245 14.18 13.35 -18.14
C ASN A 245 13.99 13.29 -16.62
N ALA A 246 15.04 13.01 -15.84
CA ALA A 246 14.99 12.91 -14.39
C ALA A 246 14.59 14.22 -13.72
N LYS A 247 15.06 15.38 -14.24
CA LYS A 247 14.72 16.70 -13.69
C LYS A 247 13.41 17.25 -14.22
N MET A 248 13.15 17.16 -15.53
CA MET A 248 12.12 17.94 -16.22
C MET A 248 10.79 17.21 -16.43
N ARG A 249 10.77 15.88 -16.41
CA ARG A 249 9.55 15.11 -16.69
C ARG A 249 8.42 15.42 -15.70
N ASN A 250 8.76 15.55 -14.41
CA ASN A 250 7.80 15.90 -13.36
C ASN A 250 8.53 16.43 -12.12
N THR A 251 8.68 17.73 -12.06
CA THR A 251 9.42 18.43 -10.99
C THR A 251 8.75 18.39 -9.62
N SER A 252 7.49 17.96 -9.55
CA SER A 252 6.72 17.92 -8.29
C SER A 252 6.72 16.57 -7.58
N ILE A 253 7.44 15.58 -8.08
CA ILE A 253 7.55 14.25 -7.46
C ILE A 253 8.86 14.10 -6.71
N CYS A 254 8.83 13.31 -5.62
CA CYS A 254 9.99 13.02 -4.79
C CYS A 254 11.12 12.23 -5.50
N GLY A 255 10.90 11.76 -6.73
CA GLY A 255 11.90 11.09 -7.56
C GLY A 255 12.52 12.00 -8.62
N ALA A 256 12.19 13.32 -8.65
CA ALA A 256 12.88 14.27 -9.52
C ALA A 256 14.30 14.51 -9.01
N THR A 257 15.29 14.56 -9.93
CA THR A 257 16.69 14.86 -9.56
C THR A 257 16.78 16.28 -9.01
N GLU A 258 17.39 16.41 -7.83
CA GLU A 258 17.71 17.70 -7.19
C GLU A 258 19.05 18.21 -7.70
N THR A 259 20.06 17.37 -7.73
CA THR A 259 21.43 17.66 -8.18
C THR A 259 21.95 16.58 -9.11
#